data_d5af6b21717db8cfa663e045b84bb770
#
_entry.id   d5af6b21717db8cfa663e045b84bb770
#
_cell.length_a   1.000
_cell.length_b   1.000
_cell.length_c   1.000
_cell.angle_alpha   90.00
_cell.angle_beta   90.00
_cell.angle_gamma   90.00
#
_symmetry.space_group_name_H-M   'P 1'
#
loop_
_entity.id
_entity.type
_entity.pdbx_description
1 polymer ?
#
loop_
_entity_poly.entity_id
_entity_poly.type
_entity_poly.pdbx_seq_one_letter_code
_entity_poly.pdbx_strand_id
1 'polypeptide(L)'
;MPSKEASAAAGMAAALPGVIAASTPLPVIGVPIKGMLDGLDAMLSIIQMPPGIPVATVGVNAAQNAAILATEMIALSDEAVAAKIDAWKAGLGKKIEKANEDLKEVKYTYKCD
;
A
#
# COMPACT_ATOMS: atom_id res chain seq x y z
N MET A 1 9.72 -1.70 22.44
CA MET A 1 8.37 -2.26 22.29
C MET A 1 8.12 -2.55 20.82
N PRO A 2 7.58 -3.67 20.47
CA PRO A 2 7.18 -3.87 19.09
C PRO A 2 6.11 -2.85 18.71
N SER A 3 6.28 -2.15 17.60
CA SER A 3 5.23 -1.31 17.04
C SER A 3 4.08 -2.19 16.59
N LYS A 4 2.86 -1.70 16.81
CA LYS A 4 1.64 -2.40 16.45
C LYS A 4 0.89 -1.59 15.41
N GLU A 5 0.55 -2.20 14.32
CA GLU A 5 -0.29 -1.62 13.29
C GLU A 5 -1.52 -2.48 13.08
N ALA A 6 -2.58 -1.87 12.64
CA ALA A 6 -3.79 -2.57 12.25
C ALA A 6 -4.03 -2.39 10.76
N SER A 7 -4.20 -3.50 10.06
CA SER A 7 -4.58 -3.50 8.64
C SER A 7 -5.97 -4.09 8.49
N ALA A 8 -6.80 -3.44 7.69
CA ALA A 8 -8.15 -3.90 7.43
C ALA A 8 -8.46 -3.85 5.93
N ALA A 9 -9.02 -4.94 5.42
CA ALA A 9 -9.45 -5.04 4.03
C ALA A 9 -10.97 -5.14 3.97
N ALA A 10 -11.57 -4.40 3.06
CA ALA A 10 -13.02 -4.42 2.90
C ALA A 10 -13.42 -4.07 1.47
N GLY A 11 -14.51 -4.67 1.01
CA GLY A 11 -15.09 -4.41 -0.30
C GLY A 11 -16.43 -3.68 -0.19
N MET A 12 -16.95 -3.21 -1.32
CA MET A 12 -18.21 -2.47 -1.43
C MET A 12 -18.20 -1.19 -0.57
N ALA A 13 -19.27 -0.83 0.10
CA ALA A 13 -19.34 0.32 1.02
C ALA A 13 -18.65 -0.02 2.34
N ALA A 14 -17.33 -0.12 2.32
CA ALA A 14 -16.51 -0.73 3.37
C ALA A 14 -16.35 0.18 4.59
N ALA A 15 -16.98 -0.15 5.70
CA ALA A 15 -16.90 0.60 6.96
C ALA A 15 -15.87 0.04 7.95
N LEU A 16 -15.37 -1.19 7.75
CA LEU A 16 -14.52 -1.88 8.72
C LEU A 16 -13.25 -1.13 9.10
N PRO A 17 -12.44 -0.57 8.17
CA PRO A 17 -11.25 0.18 8.55
C PRO A 17 -11.57 1.37 9.44
N GLY A 18 -12.64 2.12 9.14
CA GLY A 18 -13.06 3.26 9.94
C GLY A 18 -13.51 2.88 11.35
N VAL A 19 -14.23 1.78 11.49
CA VAL A 19 -14.65 1.24 12.81
C VAL A 19 -13.43 0.86 13.64
N ILE A 20 -12.45 0.19 13.03
CA ILE A 20 -11.20 -0.17 13.70
C ILE A 20 -10.42 1.10 14.12
N ALA A 21 -10.30 2.07 13.22
CA ALA A 21 -9.59 3.31 13.49
C ALA A 21 -10.22 4.10 14.65
N ALA A 22 -11.54 4.08 14.76
CA ALA A 22 -12.24 4.72 15.87
C ALA A 22 -12.03 4.01 17.21
N SER A 23 -11.64 2.74 17.18
CA SER A 23 -11.53 1.88 18.36
C SER A 23 -10.11 1.70 18.88
N THR A 24 -9.11 2.24 18.19
CA THR A 24 -7.70 2.04 18.54
C THR A 24 -6.88 3.32 18.32
N PRO A 25 -5.86 3.59 19.16
CA PRO A 25 -4.89 4.65 18.90
C PRO A 25 -3.81 4.24 17.89
N LEU A 26 -3.81 2.99 17.43
CA LEU A 26 -2.81 2.48 16.48
C LEU A 26 -3.10 2.99 15.07
N PRO A 27 -2.05 3.18 14.23
CA PRO A 27 -2.25 3.45 12.81
C PRO A 27 -3.05 2.35 12.15
N VAL A 28 -4.06 2.73 11.35
CA VAL A 28 -4.89 1.79 10.59
C VAL A 28 -4.66 1.99 9.10
N ILE A 29 -4.41 0.90 8.39
CA ILE A 29 -4.23 0.89 6.94
C ILE A 29 -5.44 0.20 6.32
N GLY A 30 -6.18 0.91 5.48
CA GLY A 30 -7.33 0.38 4.78
C GLY A 30 -6.95 -0.10 3.38
N VAL A 31 -7.44 -1.28 3.01
CA VAL A 31 -7.27 -1.85 1.67
C VAL A 31 -8.66 -1.98 1.04
N PRO A 32 -9.01 -1.11 0.07
CA PRO A 32 -10.26 -1.27 -0.66
C PRO A 32 -10.21 -2.52 -1.54
N ILE A 33 -11.27 -3.31 -1.50
CA ILE A 33 -11.36 -4.53 -2.29
C ILE A 33 -12.30 -4.30 -3.46
N LYS A 34 -11.89 -4.75 -4.64
CA LYS A 34 -12.69 -4.64 -5.85
C LYS A 34 -14.04 -5.34 -5.69
N GLY A 35 -15.10 -4.62 -5.97
CA GLY A 35 -16.47 -5.10 -5.93
C GLY A 35 -17.24 -4.61 -7.15
N MET A 36 -18.51 -4.24 -6.98
CA MET A 36 -19.42 -3.88 -8.07
C MET A 36 -18.99 -2.64 -8.88
N LEU A 37 -18.37 -1.63 -8.23
CA LEU A 37 -17.91 -0.40 -8.86
C LEU A 37 -16.38 -0.36 -9.02
N ASP A 38 -15.76 -1.49 -9.32
CA ASP A 38 -14.31 -1.64 -9.46
C ASP A 38 -13.50 -1.20 -8.22
N GLY A 39 -14.15 -1.20 -7.06
CA GLY A 39 -13.55 -0.80 -5.79
C GLY A 39 -13.67 0.69 -5.47
N LEU A 40 -14.29 1.50 -6.33
CA LEU A 40 -14.44 2.94 -6.11
C LEU A 40 -15.29 3.24 -4.87
N ASP A 41 -16.39 2.54 -4.68
CA ASP A 41 -17.25 2.65 -3.50
C ASP A 41 -16.51 2.28 -2.22
N ALA A 42 -15.75 1.18 -2.22
CA ALA A 42 -14.92 0.77 -1.10
C ALA A 42 -13.85 1.82 -0.77
N MET A 43 -13.15 2.32 -1.80
CA MET A 43 -12.12 3.33 -1.64
C MET A 43 -12.69 4.61 -1.03
N LEU A 44 -13.79 5.13 -1.54
CA LEU A 44 -14.42 6.35 -1.03
C LEU A 44 -14.89 6.17 0.41
N SER A 45 -15.43 5.01 0.76
CA SER A 45 -15.89 4.72 2.13
C SER A 45 -14.72 4.66 3.14
N ILE A 46 -13.54 4.25 2.70
CA ILE A 46 -12.34 4.15 3.55
C ILE A 46 -11.65 5.51 3.67
N ILE A 47 -11.55 6.27 2.58
CA ILE A 47 -10.86 7.56 2.53
C ILE A 47 -11.63 8.65 3.28
N GLN A 48 -12.95 8.69 3.17
CA GLN A 48 -13.81 9.72 3.73
C GLN A 48 -14.00 9.51 5.25
N MET A 49 -13.04 9.98 6.03
CA MET A 49 -13.06 9.88 7.48
C MET A 49 -13.25 11.24 8.15
N PRO A 50 -13.96 11.30 9.29
CA PRO A 50 -14.10 12.54 10.04
C PRO A 50 -12.77 12.99 10.65
N PRO A 51 -12.61 14.30 10.96
CA PRO A 51 -11.43 14.79 11.65
C PRO A 51 -11.16 14.01 12.94
N GLY A 52 -9.92 13.64 13.16
CA GLY A 52 -9.48 12.92 14.36
C GLY A 52 -9.43 11.39 14.22
N ILE A 53 -9.97 10.83 13.14
CA ILE A 53 -9.96 9.37 12.90
C ILE A 53 -9.38 9.08 11.51
N PRO A 54 -8.05 9.23 11.31
CA PRO A 54 -7.44 9.01 10.01
C PRO A 54 -7.28 7.51 9.70
N VAL A 55 -7.45 7.17 8.44
CA VAL A 55 -7.14 5.83 7.90
C VAL A 55 -6.20 6.00 6.71
N ALA A 56 -5.02 5.39 6.77
CA ALA A 56 -4.11 5.33 5.64
C ALA A 56 -4.66 4.36 4.60
N THR A 57 -4.89 4.81 3.37
CA THR A 57 -5.54 4.01 2.33
C THR A 57 -4.58 3.75 1.18
N VAL A 58 -4.43 2.48 0.82
CA VAL A 58 -3.67 2.05 -0.37
C VAL A 58 -4.61 1.83 -1.55
N GLY A 59 -4.06 1.50 -2.71
CA GLY A 59 -4.87 1.26 -3.90
C GLY A 59 -5.82 0.07 -3.78
N VAL A 60 -6.77 -0.02 -4.71
CA VAL A 60 -7.71 -1.15 -4.77
C VAL A 60 -6.94 -2.46 -4.92
N ASN A 61 -7.27 -3.44 -4.09
CA ASN A 61 -6.61 -4.76 -4.04
C ASN A 61 -5.10 -4.71 -3.71
N ALA A 62 -4.58 -3.57 -3.25
CA ALA A 62 -3.14 -3.37 -3.02
C ALA A 62 -2.69 -3.85 -1.62
N ALA A 63 -3.00 -5.09 -1.27
CA ALA A 63 -2.62 -5.67 0.03
C ALA A 63 -1.10 -5.71 0.23
N GLN A 64 -0.33 -5.92 -0.85
CA GLN A 64 1.13 -5.90 -0.78
C GLN A 64 1.65 -4.51 -0.37
N ASN A 65 1.12 -3.43 -0.94
CA ASN A 65 1.49 -2.07 -0.55
C ASN A 65 1.09 -1.76 0.89
N ALA A 66 -0.02 -2.30 1.38
CA ALA A 66 -0.40 -2.16 2.78
C ALA A 66 0.63 -2.84 3.70
N ALA A 67 1.09 -4.03 3.36
CA ALA A 67 2.12 -4.74 4.11
C ALA A 67 3.46 -3.99 4.10
N ILE A 68 3.83 -3.41 2.96
CA ILE A 68 5.05 -2.59 2.84
C ILE A 68 4.93 -1.34 3.69
N LEU A 69 3.81 -0.64 3.65
CA LEU A 69 3.58 0.56 4.45
C LEU A 69 3.63 0.24 5.95
N ALA A 70 3.02 -0.86 6.38
CA ALA A 70 3.11 -1.32 7.76
C ALA A 70 4.56 -1.60 8.18
N THR A 71 5.33 -2.24 7.30
CA THR A 71 6.74 -2.51 7.52
C THR A 71 7.55 -1.21 7.63
N GLU A 72 7.27 -0.23 6.79
CA GLU A 72 7.90 1.09 6.85
C GLU A 72 7.60 1.81 8.18
N MET A 73 6.38 1.69 8.69
CA MET A 73 6.00 2.24 10.00
C MET A 73 6.78 1.57 11.12
N ILE A 74 6.94 0.24 11.10
CA ILE A 74 7.75 -0.51 12.06
C ILE A 74 9.21 -0.07 11.98
N ALA A 75 9.72 0.14 10.77
CA ALA A 75 11.10 0.52 10.51
C ALA A 75 11.49 1.88 11.13
N LEU A 76 10.52 2.74 11.44
CA LEU A 76 10.79 4.02 12.10
C LEU A 76 11.41 3.84 13.51
N SER A 77 11.16 2.71 14.16
CA SER A 77 11.64 2.42 15.51
C SER A 77 12.43 1.10 15.61
N ASP A 78 12.69 0.42 14.49
CA ASP A 78 13.39 -0.86 14.44
C ASP A 78 14.43 -0.84 13.32
N GLU A 79 15.71 -0.71 13.70
CA GLU A 79 16.83 -0.62 12.76
C GLU A 79 16.99 -1.88 11.90
N ALA A 80 16.72 -3.06 12.45
CA ALA A 80 16.81 -4.32 11.71
C ALA A 80 15.76 -4.39 10.59
N VAL A 81 14.54 -3.94 10.88
CA VAL A 81 13.48 -3.84 9.88
C VAL A 81 13.80 -2.77 8.84
N ALA A 82 14.33 -1.62 9.27
CA ALA A 82 14.75 -0.56 8.35
C ALA A 82 15.78 -1.06 7.35
N ALA A 83 16.79 -1.82 7.81
CA ALA A 83 17.81 -2.40 6.93
C ALA A 83 17.20 -3.37 5.90
N LYS A 84 16.22 -4.18 6.32
CA LYS A 84 15.54 -5.12 5.43
C LYS A 84 14.70 -4.41 4.36
N ILE A 85 13.97 -3.37 4.74
CA ILE A 85 13.13 -2.62 3.79
C ILE A 85 14.01 -1.85 2.78
N ASP A 86 15.12 -1.29 3.22
CA ASP A 86 16.09 -0.63 2.35
C ASP A 86 16.67 -1.62 1.32
N ALA A 87 17.07 -2.80 1.76
CA ALA A 87 17.59 -3.85 0.87
C ALA A 87 16.53 -4.31 -0.13
N TRP A 88 15.29 -4.45 0.30
CA TRP A 88 14.19 -4.84 -0.58
C TRP A 88 13.91 -3.76 -1.64
N LYS A 89 13.88 -2.50 -1.27
CA LYS A 89 13.70 -1.38 -2.20
C LYS A 89 14.84 -1.25 -3.20
N ALA A 90 16.07 -1.46 -2.76
CA ALA A 90 17.23 -1.51 -3.66
C ALA A 90 17.09 -2.64 -4.70
N GLY A 91 16.55 -3.78 -4.29
CA GLY A 91 16.24 -4.89 -5.20
C GLY A 91 15.21 -4.54 -6.27
N LEU A 92 14.20 -3.73 -5.93
CA LEU A 92 13.24 -3.22 -6.91
C LEU A 92 13.90 -2.32 -7.94
N GLY A 93 14.80 -1.43 -7.52
CA GLY A 93 15.57 -0.58 -8.42
C GLY A 93 16.37 -1.39 -9.44
N LYS A 94 17.04 -2.44 -8.99
CA LYS A 94 17.78 -3.35 -9.87
C LYS A 94 16.89 -4.06 -10.89
N LYS A 95 15.70 -4.46 -10.51
CA LYS A 95 14.73 -5.06 -11.43
C LYS A 95 14.28 -4.09 -12.52
N ILE A 96 14.08 -2.83 -12.17
CA ILE A 96 13.71 -1.78 -13.12
C ILE A 96 14.86 -1.51 -14.10
N GLU A 97 16.08 -1.41 -13.60
CA GLU A 97 17.27 -1.22 -14.44
C GLU A 97 17.43 -2.36 -15.44
N LYS A 98 17.28 -3.60 -14.99
CA LYS A 98 17.32 -4.79 -15.86
C LYS A 98 16.21 -4.76 -16.90
N ALA A 99 14.99 -4.41 -16.53
CA ALA A 99 13.89 -4.29 -17.47
C ALA A 99 14.14 -3.21 -18.52
N ASN A 100 14.74 -2.09 -18.14
CA ASN A 100 15.11 -1.02 -19.07
C ASN A 100 16.21 -1.46 -20.04
N GLU A 101 17.19 -2.23 -19.58
CA GLU A 101 18.21 -2.81 -20.45
C GLU A 101 17.62 -3.80 -21.45
N ASP A 102 16.74 -4.69 -20.99
CA ASP A 102 16.03 -5.64 -21.84
C ASP A 102 15.19 -4.92 -22.90
N LEU A 103 14.56 -3.80 -22.56
CA LEU A 103 13.81 -2.96 -23.50
C LEU A 103 14.69 -2.31 -24.57
N LYS A 104 15.93 -1.98 -24.28
CA LYS A 104 16.88 -1.42 -25.29
C LYS A 104 17.20 -2.42 -26.40
N GLU A 105 17.11 -3.70 -26.11
CA GLU A 105 17.34 -4.79 -27.06
C GLU A 105 16.11 -5.13 -27.92
N VAL A 106 14.94 -4.62 -27.56
CA VAL A 106 13.69 -4.83 -28.32
C VAL A 106 13.71 -3.98 -29.60
N LYS A 107 13.56 -4.62 -30.74
CA LYS A 107 13.37 -3.92 -32.02
C LYS A 107 11.91 -3.57 -32.21
N TYR A 108 11.63 -2.29 -32.32
CA TYR A 108 10.28 -1.79 -32.62
C TYR A 108 9.98 -1.83 -34.11
N THR A 109 8.82 -2.30 -34.47
CA THR A 109 8.32 -2.33 -35.86
C THR A 109 7.93 -0.93 -36.34
N TYR A 110 7.60 -0.03 -35.43
CA TYR A 110 7.22 1.35 -35.73
C TYR A 110 8.16 2.31 -35.00
N LYS A 111 8.76 3.24 -35.75
CA LYS A 111 9.44 4.39 -35.16
C LYS A 111 8.45 5.55 -35.17
N CYS A 112 8.16 6.06 -33.98
CA CYS A 112 7.55 7.37 -33.82
C CYS A 112 8.69 8.41 -33.79
N ASP A 113 8.79 9.19 -34.82
CA ASP A 113 9.70 10.34 -34.85
C ASP A 113 9.10 11.52 -34.09
#